data_e4ebf2855ca29c13bca046417d56939d
#
_entry.id   e4ebf2855ca29c13bca046417d56939d
#
_cell.length_a   1.000
_cell.length_b   1.000
_cell.length_c   1.000
_cell.angle_alpha   90.00
_cell.angle_beta   90.00
_cell.angle_gamma   90.00
#
_symmetry.space_group_name_H-M   'P 1'
#
loop_
_entity.id
_entity.type
_entity.pdbx_description
1 polymer ?
#
loop_
_entity_poly.entity_id
_entity_poly.type
_entity_poly.pdbx_seq_one_letter_code
_entity_poly.pdbx_strand_id
1 'polypeptide(L)'
;MHPEAWVYLLRCRDGSLYTGWTTDLERRIARHGAGTASRYTASRRPVALALAVPMASRTEARREEARIKRLPRAAKLALVDSAAGVSID
;
A
#
# COMPACT_ATOMS: atom_id res chain seq x y z
N MET A 1 -7.71 18.60 -6.76
CA MET A 1 -6.29 18.41 -7.10
C MET A 1 -5.89 16.97 -6.84
N HIS A 2 -5.29 16.31 -7.80
CA HIS A 2 -4.90 14.92 -7.66
C HIS A 2 -3.48 14.80 -7.11
N PRO A 3 -3.23 13.83 -6.22
CA PRO A 3 -1.85 13.56 -5.79
C PRO A 3 -1.01 13.10 -6.98
N GLU A 4 0.27 13.43 -6.94
CA GLU A 4 1.22 13.01 -7.98
C GLU A 4 1.48 11.51 -7.93
N ALA A 5 1.47 10.94 -6.73
CA ALA A 5 1.74 9.53 -6.51
C ALA A 5 1.11 9.07 -5.20
N TRP A 6 1.17 7.76 -4.95
CA TRP A 6 0.61 7.13 -3.77
C TRP A 6 1.59 6.10 -3.22
N VAL A 7 1.66 6.02 -1.91
CA VAL A 7 2.22 4.86 -1.22
C VAL A 7 1.04 4.06 -0.67
N TYR A 8 1.09 2.74 -0.81
CA TYR A 8 -0.04 1.90 -0.38
C TYR A 8 0.46 0.64 0.32
N LEU A 9 -0.38 0.12 1.19
CA LEU A 9 -0.19 -1.19 1.80
C LEU A 9 -1.37 -2.07 1.43
N LEU A 10 -1.08 -3.32 1.04
CA LEU A 10 -2.08 -4.33 0.75
C LEU A 10 -2.00 -5.40 1.82
N ARG A 11 -3.16 -5.83 2.31
CA ARG A 11 -3.27 -7.02 3.16
C ARG A 11 -3.50 -8.22 2.25
N CYS A 12 -2.62 -9.20 2.37
CA CYS A 12 -2.68 -10.41 1.58
C CYS A 12 -3.50 -11.49 2.31
N ARG A 13 -3.87 -12.54 1.59
CA ARG A 13 -4.66 -13.65 2.14
C ARG A 13 -3.99 -14.26 3.39
N ASP A 14 -2.67 -14.36 3.39
CA ASP A 14 -1.93 -14.94 4.50
C ASP A 14 -1.72 -13.97 5.67
N GLY A 15 -2.30 -12.77 5.59
CA GLY A 15 -2.18 -11.74 6.62
C GLY A 15 -0.95 -10.86 6.49
N SER A 16 -0.05 -11.15 5.55
CA SER A 16 1.12 -10.30 5.35
C SER A 16 0.72 -8.96 4.73
N LEU A 17 1.60 -7.96 4.90
CA LEU A 17 1.39 -6.62 4.37
C LEU A 17 2.44 -6.34 3.29
N TYR A 18 1.96 -5.98 2.10
CA TYR A 18 2.82 -5.60 0.98
C TYR A 18 2.81 -4.09 0.83
N THR A 19 3.98 -3.48 0.69
CA THR A 19 4.14 -2.04 0.52
C THR A 19 4.57 -1.74 -0.91
N GLY A 20 3.90 -0.77 -1.54
CA GLY A 20 4.25 -0.34 -2.89
C GLY A 20 3.99 1.14 -3.09
N TRP A 21 4.35 1.65 -4.25
CA TRP A 21 4.00 3.00 -4.66
C TRP A 21 3.58 3.00 -6.13
N THR A 22 2.77 3.99 -6.51
CA THR A 22 2.27 4.09 -7.88
C THR A 22 1.82 5.52 -8.17
N THR A 23 1.75 5.86 -9.45
CA THR A 23 1.13 7.10 -9.91
C THR A 23 -0.36 6.90 -10.24
N ASP A 24 -0.83 5.66 -10.29
CA ASP A 24 -2.23 5.33 -10.61
C ASP A 24 -2.70 4.22 -9.66
N LEU A 25 -3.30 4.64 -8.55
CA LEU A 25 -3.66 3.72 -7.48
C LEU A 25 -4.69 2.67 -7.92
N GLU A 26 -5.79 3.11 -8.54
CA GLU A 26 -6.84 2.19 -8.98
C GLU A 26 -6.32 1.11 -9.91
N ARG A 27 -5.56 1.53 -10.92
CA ARG A 27 -5.01 0.59 -11.90
C ARG A 27 -4.04 -0.39 -11.26
N ARG A 28 -3.19 0.08 -10.35
CA ARG A 28 -2.22 -0.76 -9.67
C ARG A 28 -2.91 -1.78 -8.78
N ILE A 29 -3.95 -1.37 -8.04
CA ILE A 29 -4.72 -2.29 -7.19
C ILE A 29 -5.39 -3.36 -8.04
N ALA A 30 -5.99 -2.97 -9.18
CA ALA A 30 -6.59 -3.92 -10.11
C ALA A 30 -5.56 -4.96 -10.62
N ARG A 31 -4.34 -4.51 -10.91
CA ARG A 31 -3.27 -5.40 -11.36
C ARG A 31 -2.82 -6.37 -10.27
N HIS A 32 -2.77 -5.91 -9.03
CA HIS A 32 -2.47 -6.80 -7.91
C HIS A 32 -3.55 -7.87 -7.77
N GLY A 33 -4.82 -7.49 -7.88
CA GLY A 33 -5.93 -8.43 -7.84
C GLY A 33 -5.90 -9.45 -8.98
N ALA A 34 -5.39 -9.04 -10.14
CA ALA A 34 -5.26 -9.91 -11.31
C ALA A 34 -4.00 -10.81 -11.25
N GLY A 35 -3.10 -10.56 -10.30
CA GLY A 35 -1.87 -11.34 -10.17
C GLY A 35 -0.76 -10.91 -11.12
N THR A 36 -0.83 -9.68 -11.66
CA THR A 36 0.12 -9.20 -12.67
C THR A 36 1.02 -8.07 -12.19
N ALA A 37 0.88 -7.62 -10.94
CA ALA A 37 1.66 -6.49 -10.44
C ALA A 37 2.95 -6.91 -9.76
N SER A 38 2.94 -7.98 -8.97
CA SER A 38 4.15 -8.49 -8.32
C SER A 38 4.02 -9.97 -8.05
N ARG A 39 5.16 -10.66 -7.96
CA ARG A 39 5.16 -12.08 -7.63
C ARG A 39 4.70 -12.32 -6.21
N TYR A 40 5.06 -11.42 -5.30
CA TYR A 40 4.70 -11.54 -3.90
C TYR A 40 3.18 -11.59 -3.74
N THR A 41 2.47 -10.61 -4.30
CA THR A 41 1.01 -10.53 -4.16
C THR A 41 0.30 -11.56 -5.02
N ALA A 42 0.85 -11.92 -6.18
CA ALA A 42 0.23 -12.90 -7.07
C ALA A 42 0.01 -14.25 -6.38
N SER A 43 0.96 -14.69 -5.57
CA SER A 43 0.86 -15.96 -4.85
C SER A 43 0.08 -15.86 -3.54
N ARG A 44 -0.35 -14.66 -3.14
CA ARG A 44 -1.01 -14.41 -1.86
C ARG A 44 -2.38 -13.74 -2.02
N ARG A 45 -2.98 -13.93 -3.18
CA ARG A 45 -4.33 -13.42 -3.46
C ARG A 45 -5.38 -14.22 -2.70
N PRO A 46 -6.52 -13.62 -2.35
CA PRO A 46 -6.91 -12.24 -2.64
C PRO A 46 -6.17 -11.24 -1.78
N VAL A 47 -5.98 -10.04 -2.32
CA VAL A 47 -5.38 -8.93 -1.61
C VAL A 47 -6.40 -7.80 -1.47
N ALA A 48 -6.26 -7.01 -0.42
CA ALA A 48 -7.14 -5.88 -0.16
C ALA A 48 -6.32 -4.65 0.22
N LEU A 49 -6.79 -3.48 -0.22
CA LEU A 49 -6.14 -2.24 0.14
C LEU A 49 -6.33 -1.96 1.63
N ALA A 50 -5.23 -1.86 2.36
CA ALA A 50 -5.24 -1.59 3.80
C ALA A 50 -4.95 -0.11 4.11
N LEU A 51 -4.14 0.55 3.29
CA LEU A 51 -3.77 1.94 3.49
C LEU A 51 -3.34 2.55 2.17
N ALA A 52 -3.75 3.79 1.90
CA ALA A 52 -3.26 4.57 0.78
C ALA A 52 -2.93 5.98 1.26
N VAL A 53 -1.71 6.43 0.98
CA VAL A 53 -1.22 7.73 1.40
C VAL A 53 -0.86 8.55 0.17
N PRO A 54 -1.51 9.71 -0.03
CA PRO A 54 -1.16 10.56 -1.18
C PRO A 54 0.19 11.22 -0.97
N MET A 55 0.94 11.34 -2.06
CA MET A 55 2.27 11.93 -2.06
C MET A 55 2.34 13.07 -3.07
N ALA A 56 3.12 14.10 -2.75
CA ALA A 56 3.26 15.26 -3.62
C ALA A 56 4.11 14.98 -4.85
N SER A 57 4.96 13.97 -4.82
CA SER A 57 5.84 13.64 -5.94
C SER A 57 6.20 12.16 -5.95
N ARG A 58 6.69 11.70 -7.11
CA ARG A 58 7.21 10.34 -7.26
C ARG A 58 8.41 10.10 -6.34
N THR A 59 9.26 11.09 -6.20
CA THR A 59 10.44 10.99 -5.35
C THR A 59 10.03 10.77 -3.90
N GLU A 60 9.05 11.54 -3.41
CA GLU A 60 8.55 11.37 -2.05
C GLU A 60 7.90 10.01 -1.86
N ALA A 61 7.13 9.55 -2.86
CA ALA A 61 6.49 8.24 -2.78
C ALA A 61 7.52 7.12 -2.69
N ARG A 62 8.58 7.19 -3.48
CA ARG A 62 9.64 6.18 -3.46
C ARG A 62 10.39 6.16 -2.12
N ARG A 63 10.64 7.33 -1.56
CA ARG A 63 11.29 7.45 -0.24
C ARG A 63 10.41 6.88 0.86
N GLU A 64 9.13 7.20 0.82
CA GLU A 64 8.19 6.73 1.83
C GLU A 64 7.98 5.23 1.73
N GLU A 65 7.90 4.69 0.52
CA GLU A 65 7.82 3.25 0.33
C GLU A 65 9.03 2.55 0.95
N ALA A 66 10.23 3.06 0.66
CA ALA A 66 11.46 2.48 1.20
C ALA A 66 11.49 2.53 2.73
N ARG A 67 11.02 3.64 3.30
CA ARG A 67 10.96 3.81 4.75
C ARG A 67 10.01 2.78 5.37
N ILE A 68 8.80 2.65 4.80
CA ILE A 68 7.79 1.75 5.33
C ILE A 68 8.21 0.29 5.18
N LYS A 69 8.85 -0.06 4.06
CA LYS A 69 9.32 -1.43 3.85
C LYS A 69 10.29 -1.90 4.95
N ARG A 70 11.04 -0.98 5.54
CA ARG A 70 11.99 -1.30 6.60
C ARG A 70 11.36 -1.41 7.98
N LEU A 71 10.10 -1.00 8.13
CA LEU A 71 9.42 -1.07 9.41
C LEU A 71 9.12 -2.52 9.77
N PRO A 72 9.19 -2.88 11.06
CA PRO A 72 8.69 -4.18 11.49
C PRO A 72 7.18 -4.26 11.32
N ARG A 73 6.66 -5.48 11.26
CA ARG A 73 5.23 -5.71 11.03
C ARG A 73 4.33 -4.92 11.98
N ALA A 74 4.70 -4.88 13.27
CA ALA A 74 3.90 -4.17 14.27
C ALA A 74 3.73 -2.69 13.92
N ALA A 75 4.80 -2.05 13.43
CA ALA A 75 4.74 -0.64 13.03
C ALA A 75 3.89 -0.44 11.78
N LYS A 76 3.94 -1.37 10.82
CA LYS A 76 3.08 -1.32 9.64
C LYS A 76 1.61 -1.45 10.03
N LEU A 77 1.30 -2.37 10.93
CA LEU A 77 -0.06 -2.54 11.44
C LEU A 77 -0.56 -1.30 12.15
N ALA A 78 0.32 -0.64 12.90
CA ALA A 78 -0.02 0.60 13.60
C ALA A 78 -0.39 1.71 12.60
N LEU A 79 0.30 1.79 11.47
CA LEU A 79 -0.04 2.75 10.41
C LEU A 79 -1.43 2.50 9.86
N VAL A 80 -1.76 1.26 9.58
CA VAL A 80 -3.08 0.86 9.07
C VAL A 80 -4.17 1.19 10.09
N ASP A 81 -3.94 0.85 11.35
CA ASP A 81 -4.90 1.08 12.42
C ASP A 81 -5.13 2.56 12.68
N SER A 82 -4.08 3.37 12.63
CA SER A 82 -4.19 4.82 12.77
C SER A 82 -5.08 5.43 11.70
N ALA A 83 -4.89 5.02 10.45
CA ALA A 83 -5.69 5.51 9.34
C ALA A 83 -7.16 5.11 9.50
N ALA A 84 -7.43 3.87 9.91
CA ALA A 84 -8.77 3.38 10.15
C ALA A 84 -9.44 4.15 11.30
N GLY A 85 -8.69 4.43 12.37
CA GLY A 85 -9.20 5.18 13.52
C GLY A 85 -9.60 6.60 13.15
N VAL A 86 -8.84 7.25 12.30
CA VAL A 86 -9.13 8.62 11.86
C VAL A 86 -10.41 8.69 11.03
N SER A 87 -10.70 7.64 10.26
CA SER A 87 -11.85 7.65 9.35
C SER A 87 -13.20 7.46 10.04
N ILE A 88 -13.23 7.15 11.32
CA ILE A 88 -14.47 6.84 12.04
C ILE A 88 -15.25 8.10 12.44
N ASP A 89 -14.59 9.19 12.55
CA ASP A 89 -15.25 10.45 12.89
C ASP A 89 -16.00 11.03 11.69
#